data_1ade114701c9e48d9e8b8d8ce56b7f33
#
_entry.id   1ade114701c9e48d9e8b8d8ce56b7f33
#
_cell.length_a   1.000
_cell.length_b   1.000
_cell.length_c   1.000
_cell.angle_alpha   90.00
_cell.angle_beta   90.00
_cell.angle_gamma   90.00
#
_symmetry.space_group_name_H-M   'P 1'
#
loop_
_entity.id
_entity.type
_entity.pdbx_description
1 polymer ?
#
loop_
_entity_poly.entity_id
_entity_poly.type
_entity_poly.pdbx_seq_one_letter_code
_entity_poly.pdbx_strand_id
1 'polypeptide(L)'
;MAALINALDSTPKQCGQNGAVEYGWSNDIREQVLQFSGQIVRTDESKIEIMADKLNKILRSLSWNNSCNVLSDAENKELMVVLYKLIALTRDIVDGKGEYALAYMQVFVWYEFYPELAMFALDKFVLMDNEHPYGSWKDMKYFCNYVRLKTKNDNHPLIDYACNLIIKQIVADQQSNNKALVGKWVPREKSRKFGWIFIILAGKFSPQYLSTATTHEQRVKALTKCKMEFRKVCSALNKELDTVQIKQCAKVWSTIDHTKTTSITNSRQKKAFLNVTKAGKQRSEEDDRIVCAENYKNRIQAATSGVGPEIKGKRVGLDDFAKEAMKLIEQSLYGTSNVNQFEKDALNSQWRDNSKQTGALGEMVAMVDTSGSMTGAGAIYPALSLGIRVAEKSKLGKRIITFSAEPTWHNLEGINDYTECVRELHKASWGMNTNFMKAFDMILNAIIEKKLKPDEAKGFILAVFSDMQFDEARGGDMETIYEVMTKKYADAGRKLHGEPYELPHLLFWNMTCGSGFPVLSTFKNTSFISGYNPSQLNLFCEKGLGFLSTMTPWSMLVQSIDKPRYKCMELKMMEFFGYPDYQ
;
A
#
# COMPACT_ATOMS: atom_id res chain seq x y z
N MET A 1 28.17 -4.50 33.90
CA MET A 1 27.26 -5.64 33.69
C MET A 1 26.14 -5.29 32.69
N ALA A 2 25.35 -4.22 32.88
CA ALA A 2 24.29 -3.81 31.92
C ALA A 2 24.79 -3.57 30.48
N ALA A 3 25.96 -2.91 30.31
CA ALA A 3 26.51 -2.67 28.98
C ALA A 3 26.93 -3.97 28.25
N LEU A 4 27.38 -4.99 28.99
CA LEU A 4 27.71 -6.30 28.44
C LEU A 4 26.43 -7.05 28.02
N ILE A 5 25.38 -7.00 28.85
CA ILE A 5 24.08 -7.61 28.54
C ILE A 5 23.51 -6.96 27.30
N ASN A 6 23.47 -5.61 27.23
CA ASN A 6 22.98 -4.89 26.05
C ASN A 6 23.78 -5.20 24.77
N ALA A 7 25.12 -5.45 24.89
CA ALA A 7 25.94 -5.84 23.75
C ALA A 7 25.65 -7.28 23.30
N LEU A 8 25.32 -8.18 24.23
CA LEU A 8 24.97 -9.57 23.92
C LEU A 8 23.53 -9.72 23.39
N ASP A 9 22.65 -8.84 23.84
CA ASP A 9 21.25 -8.79 23.39
C ASP A 9 21.07 -7.92 22.13
N SER A 10 22.15 -7.36 21.57
CA SER A 10 22.09 -6.52 20.38
C SER A 10 21.51 -7.28 19.18
N THR A 11 20.74 -6.58 18.35
CA THR A 11 20.23 -7.13 17.09
C THR A 11 21.40 -7.62 16.23
N PRO A 12 21.39 -8.87 15.76
CA PRO A 12 22.50 -9.41 15.00
C PRO A 12 22.71 -8.64 13.70
N LYS A 13 23.95 -8.34 13.38
CA LYS A 13 24.34 -7.83 12.06
C LYS A 13 24.58 -9.01 11.11
N GLN A 14 24.19 -8.83 9.87
CA GLN A 14 24.36 -9.83 8.80
C GLN A 14 24.85 -9.15 7.53
N CYS A 15 25.41 -9.94 6.62
CA CYS A 15 25.74 -9.48 5.28
C CYS A 15 24.48 -9.56 4.42
N GLY A 16 24.06 -8.44 3.84
CA GLY A 16 22.93 -8.37 2.91
C GLY A 16 23.21 -9.04 1.57
N GLN A 17 22.22 -9.14 0.73
CA GLN A 17 22.30 -9.83 -0.57
C GLN A 17 23.38 -9.24 -1.48
N ASN A 18 23.63 -7.93 -1.41
CA ASN A 18 24.62 -7.22 -2.22
C ASN A 18 25.89 -6.86 -1.44
N GLY A 19 26.08 -7.47 -0.27
CA GLY A 19 27.31 -7.36 0.52
C GLY A 19 27.32 -6.30 1.62
N ALA A 20 26.39 -5.34 1.62
CA ALA A 20 26.29 -4.37 2.71
C ALA A 20 25.97 -5.04 4.05
N VAL A 21 26.56 -4.51 5.13
CA VAL A 21 26.20 -4.93 6.49
C VAL A 21 24.87 -4.30 6.87
N GLU A 22 23.93 -5.13 7.28
CA GLU A 22 22.59 -4.76 7.68
C GLU A 22 22.19 -5.43 9.00
N TYR A 23 21.12 -4.95 9.65
CA TYR A 23 20.57 -5.63 10.82
C TYR A 23 19.69 -6.80 10.38
N GLY A 24 19.90 -7.96 10.99
CA GLY A 24 19.08 -9.15 10.82
C GLY A 24 17.79 -9.09 11.66
N TRP A 25 17.04 -10.19 11.66
CA TRP A 25 15.86 -10.32 12.52
C TRP A 25 16.26 -10.33 13.99
N SER A 26 15.70 -9.41 14.77
CA SER A 26 16.06 -9.19 16.17
C SER A 26 15.51 -10.29 17.10
N ASN A 27 16.15 -10.45 18.27
CA ASN A 27 15.61 -11.20 19.39
C ASN A 27 14.75 -10.32 20.32
N ASP A 28 14.91 -8.98 20.25
CA ASP A 28 14.07 -8.02 20.98
C ASP A 28 12.68 -7.93 20.35
N ILE A 29 11.64 -8.05 21.19
CA ILE A 29 10.25 -8.15 20.70
C ILE A 29 9.75 -6.81 20.12
N ARG A 30 10.15 -5.66 20.68
CA ARG A 30 9.80 -4.33 20.16
C ARG A 30 10.41 -4.12 18.78
N GLU A 31 11.68 -4.52 18.63
CA GLU A 31 12.38 -4.49 17.35
C GLU A 31 11.72 -5.43 16.33
N GLN A 32 11.31 -6.64 16.75
CA GLN A 32 10.56 -7.57 15.88
C GLN A 32 9.26 -6.96 15.37
N VAL A 33 8.52 -6.22 16.19
CA VAL A 33 7.28 -5.54 15.79
C VAL A 33 7.57 -4.46 14.74
N LEU A 34 8.62 -3.65 14.93
CA LEU A 34 9.05 -2.67 13.93
C LEU A 34 9.47 -3.36 12.63
N GLN A 35 10.33 -4.36 12.70
CA GLN A 35 10.83 -5.11 11.57
C GLN A 35 9.69 -5.80 10.80
N PHE A 36 8.71 -6.37 11.51
CA PHE A 36 7.49 -6.91 10.92
C PHE A 36 6.72 -5.83 10.15
N SER A 37 6.49 -4.66 10.76
CA SER A 37 5.79 -3.54 10.12
C SER A 37 6.50 -3.05 8.85
N GLY A 38 7.83 -3.01 8.86
CA GLY A 38 8.69 -2.62 7.75
C GLY A 38 8.69 -3.62 6.59
N GLN A 39 8.30 -4.86 6.83
CA GLN A 39 8.15 -5.90 5.80
C GLN A 39 6.73 -6.02 5.22
N ILE A 40 5.75 -5.28 5.77
CA ILE A 40 4.38 -5.24 5.24
C ILE A 40 4.35 -4.42 3.95
N VAL A 41 4.75 -5.09 2.88
CA VAL A 41 4.79 -4.56 1.51
C VAL A 41 4.26 -5.64 0.56
N ARG A 42 3.65 -5.24 -0.55
CA ARG A 42 3.14 -6.16 -1.57
C ARG A 42 4.21 -7.18 -1.98
N THR A 43 3.87 -8.47 -1.86
CA THR A 43 4.80 -9.56 -2.09
C THR A 43 4.09 -10.82 -2.58
N ASP A 44 4.85 -11.85 -2.89
CA ASP A 44 4.36 -13.17 -3.30
C ASP A 44 3.84 -14.01 -2.12
N GLU A 45 3.21 -15.15 -2.44
CA GLU A 45 2.57 -16.01 -1.45
C GLU A 45 3.59 -16.65 -0.48
N SER A 46 4.79 -16.99 -0.95
CA SER A 46 5.83 -17.61 -0.12
C SER A 46 6.31 -16.67 0.99
N LYS A 47 6.49 -15.39 0.67
CA LYS A 47 6.87 -14.37 1.65
C LYS A 47 5.73 -14.04 2.61
N ILE A 48 4.47 -14.12 2.17
CA ILE A 48 3.30 -13.98 3.05
C ILE A 48 3.28 -15.09 4.11
N GLU A 49 3.66 -16.33 3.76
CA GLU A 49 3.80 -17.44 4.72
C GLU A 49 4.87 -17.12 5.78
N ILE A 50 6.04 -16.67 5.34
CA ILE A 50 7.11 -16.29 6.26
C ILE A 50 6.64 -15.17 7.21
N MET A 51 5.88 -14.20 6.70
CA MET A 51 5.31 -13.13 7.51
C MET A 51 4.26 -13.65 8.49
N ALA A 52 3.45 -14.65 8.10
CA ALA A 52 2.51 -15.31 9.00
C ALA A 52 3.23 -16.00 10.16
N ASP A 53 4.30 -16.73 9.87
CA ASP A 53 5.11 -17.39 10.91
C ASP A 53 5.75 -16.39 11.87
N LYS A 54 6.25 -15.25 11.35
CA LYS A 54 6.80 -14.18 12.19
C LYS A 54 5.73 -13.59 13.11
N LEU A 55 4.56 -13.24 12.57
CA LEU A 55 3.46 -12.72 13.37
C LEU A 55 2.99 -13.72 14.43
N ASN A 56 2.90 -15.01 14.07
CA ASN A 56 2.53 -16.07 15.00
C ASN A 56 3.53 -16.15 16.17
N LYS A 57 4.84 -16.11 15.90
CA LYS A 57 5.89 -16.10 16.93
C LYS A 57 5.79 -14.87 17.83
N ILE A 58 5.60 -13.68 17.27
CA ILE A 58 5.42 -12.44 18.03
C ILE A 58 4.21 -12.55 18.94
N LEU A 59 3.04 -12.96 18.42
CA LEU A 59 1.82 -13.09 19.22
C LEU A 59 1.95 -14.16 20.30
N ARG A 60 2.63 -15.27 20.05
CA ARG A 60 2.94 -16.26 21.09
C ARG A 60 3.77 -15.69 22.23
N SER A 61 4.79 -14.88 21.91
CA SER A 61 5.63 -14.23 22.94
C SER A 61 4.87 -13.21 23.76
N LEU A 62 3.86 -12.54 23.17
CA LEU A 62 3.04 -11.51 23.80
C LEU A 62 1.75 -12.07 24.42
N SER A 63 1.41 -13.36 24.19
CA SER A 63 0.15 -13.92 24.69
C SER A 63 0.13 -13.94 26.23
N TRP A 64 -1.04 -13.57 26.79
CA TRP A 64 -1.26 -13.42 28.23
C TRP A 64 -0.85 -14.64 29.08
N ASN A 65 -0.90 -15.83 28.49
CA ASN A 65 -0.58 -17.08 29.18
C ASN A 65 0.90 -17.49 29.07
N ASN A 66 1.77 -16.63 28.55
CA ASN A 66 3.18 -16.96 28.42
C ASN A 66 3.93 -16.61 29.70
N SER A 67 4.17 -17.62 30.57
CA SER A 67 4.93 -17.47 31.80
C SER A 67 6.41 -17.02 31.61
N CYS A 68 6.90 -17.01 30.38
CA CYS A 68 8.24 -16.55 30.00
C CYS A 68 8.26 -15.11 29.49
N ASN A 69 7.14 -14.38 29.54
CA ASN A 69 7.09 -12.99 29.11
C ASN A 69 7.83 -12.09 30.11
N VAL A 70 8.93 -11.50 29.67
CA VAL A 70 9.83 -10.66 30.49
C VAL A 70 9.39 -9.19 30.45
N LEU A 71 8.43 -8.82 29.56
CA LEU A 71 7.95 -7.45 29.41
C LEU A 71 7.05 -7.05 30.56
N SER A 72 7.07 -5.76 30.91
CA SER A 72 6.05 -5.18 31.77
C SER A 72 4.66 -5.25 31.12
N ASP A 73 3.61 -5.27 31.93
CA ASP A 73 2.22 -5.28 31.43
C ASP A 73 1.94 -4.09 30.50
N ALA A 74 2.53 -2.93 30.78
CA ALA A 74 2.38 -1.73 29.97
C ALA A 74 3.04 -1.88 28.58
N GLU A 75 4.25 -2.43 28.51
CA GLU A 75 4.97 -2.67 27.24
C GLU A 75 4.27 -3.74 26.41
N ASN A 76 3.84 -4.83 27.06
CA ASN A 76 3.08 -5.88 26.40
C ASN A 76 1.81 -5.33 25.76
N LYS A 77 1.07 -4.52 26.51
CA LYS A 77 -0.15 -3.85 26.06
C LYS A 77 0.13 -2.92 24.88
N GLU A 78 1.16 -2.07 24.95
CA GLU A 78 1.56 -1.19 23.87
C GLU A 78 1.81 -1.98 22.58
N LEU A 79 2.63 -3.03 22.64
CA LEU A 79 2.99 -3.85 21.49
C LEU A 79 1.80 -4.59 20.89
N MET A 80 0.90 -5.10 21.73
CA MET A 80 -0.34 -5.74 21.27
C MET A 80 -1.25 -4.74 20.54
N VAL A 81 -1.42 -3.53 21.08
CA VAL A 81 -2.20 -2.46 20.43
C VAL A 81 -1.59 -2.08 19.09
N VAL A 82 -0.25 -1.91 19.02
CA VAL A 82 0.46 -1.62 17.77
C VAL A 82 0.19 -2.70 16.73
N LEU A 83 0.38 -3.98 17.08
CA LEU A 83 0.18 -5.11 16.18
C LEU A 83 -1.27 -5.22 15.70
N TYR A 84 -2.24 -4.97 16.56
CA TYR A 84 -3.65 -5.05 16.18
C TYR A 84 -4.05 -3.89 15.24
N LYS A 85 -3.59 -2.67 15.52
CA LYS A 85 -3.80 -1.50 14.64
C LYS A 85 -3.08 -1.66 13.30
N LEU A 86 -1.99 -2.47 13.22
CA LEU A 86 -1.32 -2.78 11.95
C LEU A 86 -2.24 -3.51 10.96
N ILE A 87 -3.24 -4.29 11.41
CA ILE A 87 -4.24 -4.89 10.52
C ILE A 87 -4.98 -3.79 9.75
N ALA A 88 -5.44 -2.76 10.48
CA ALA A 88 -6.13 -1.62 9.90
C ALA A 88 -5.21 -0.84 8.95
N LEU A 89 -4.02 -0.44 9.38
CA LEU A 89 -3.03 0.26 8.56
C LEU A 89 -2.70 -0.53 7.28
N THR A 90 -2.58 -1.87 7.38
CA THR A 90 -2.27 -2.73 6.25
C THR A 90 -3.39 -2.71 5.22
N ARG A 91 -4.65 -2.83 5.66
CA ARG A 91 -5.77 -2.92 4.72
C ARG A 91 -6.28 -1.57 4.23
N ASP A 92 -6.21 -0.54 5.02
CA ASP A 92 -6.83 0.75 4.73
C ASP A 92 -6.38 1.32 3.38
N ILE A 93 -7.36 1.50 2.46
CA ILE A 93 -7.14 2.08 1.13
C ILE A 93 -7.19 3.61 1.12
N VAL A 94 -7.55 4.23 2.25
CA VAL A 94 -7.63 5.69 2.37
C VAL A 94 -6.31 6.25 2.88
N ASP A 95 -5.92 5.87 4.09
CA ASP A 95 -4.76 6.42 4.81
C ASP A 95 -3.71 5.37 5.20
N GLY A 96 -3.92 4.11 4.83
CA GLY A 96 -3.01 3.00 5.10
C GLY A 96 -2.25 2.53 3.88
N LYS A 97 -1.80 1.27 3.90
CA LYS A 97 -0.99 0.66 2.84
C LYS A 97 -1.82 0.14 1.66
N GLY A 98 -3.10 -0.22 1.88
CA GLY A 98 -4.00 -0.76 0.86
C GLY A 98 -3.72 -2.22 0.45
N GLU A 99 -2.91 -2.96 1.24
CA GLU A 99 -2.50 -4.32 0.94
C GLU A 99 -3.52 -5.33 1.49
N TYR A 100 -4.19 -6.06 0.60
CA TYR A 100 -5.27 -6.97 0.99
C TYR A 100 -4.76 -8.35 1.44
N ALA A 101 -3.81 -8.97 0.72
CA ALA A 101 -3.36 -10.33 1.03
C ALA A 101 -2.65 -10.40 2.39
N LEU A 102 -1.80 -9.41 2.70
CA LEU A 102 -1.14 -9.28 3.99
C LEU A 102 -2.13 -8.99 5.14
N ALA A 103 -3.17 -8.21 4.88
CA ALA A 103 -4.21 -7.97 5.87
C ALA A 103 -5.04 -9.24 6.14
N TYR A 104 -5.33 -10.05 5.11
CA TYR A 104 -6.02 -11.33 5.29
C TYR A 104 -5.17 -12.30 6.11
N MET A 105 -3.87 -12.35 5.85
CA MET A 105 -2.92 -13.13 6.64
C MET A 105 -2.94 -12.71 8.11
N GLN A 106 -2.87 -11.40 8.38
CA GLN A 106 -2.91 -10.91 9.76
C GLN A 106 -4.23 -11.30 10.46
N VAL A 107 -5.40 -11.08 9.84
CA VAL A 107 -6.70 -11.49 10.40
C VAL A 107 -6.73 -13.00 10.68
N PHE A 108 -6.20 -13.82 9.77
CA PHE A 108 -6.17 -15.26 9.93
C PHE A 108 -5.28 -15.70 11.10
N VAL A 109 -4.08 -15.13 11.24
CA VAL A 109 -3.18 -15.42 12.36
C VAL A 109 -3.77 -14.93 13.69
N TRP A 110 -4.34 -13.72 13.72
CA TRP A 110 -5.01 -13.22 14.92
C TRP A 110 -6.20 -14.10 15.34
N TYR A 111 -6.91 -14.73 14.40
CA TYR A 111 -8.01 -15.64 14.70
C TYR A 111 -7.55 -16.87 15.51
N GLU A 112 -6.34 -17.34 15.30
CA GLU A 112 -5.79 -18.48 16.05
C GLU A 112 -5.58 -18.16 17.54
N PHE A 113 -5.41 -16.90 17.90
CA PHE A 113 -5.21 -16.44 19.28
C PHE A 113 -6.45 -15.77 19.88
N TYR A 114 -7.09 -14.89 19.10
CA TYR A 114 -8.18 -14.02 19.56
C TYR A 114 -9.29 -13.95 18.50
N PRO A 115 -10.16 -14.97 18.41
CA PRO A 115 -11.19 -15.04 17.34
C PRO A 115 -12.09 -13.81 17.28
N GLU A 116 -12.51 -13.26 18.42
CA GLU A 116 -13.39 -12.08 18.47
C GLU A 116 -12.71 -10.83 17.90
N LEU A 117 -11.45 -10.59 18.23
CA LEU A 117 -10.68 -9.47 17.70
C LEU A 117 -10.46 -9.60 16.18
N ALA A 118 -10.18 -10.80 15.69
CA ALA A 118 -10.03 -11.07 14.27
C ALA A 118 -11.33 -10.83 13.48
N MET A 119 -12.47 -11.26 14.02
CA MET A 119 -13.79 -11.02 13.42
C MET A 119 -14.13 -9.53 13.41
N PHE A 120 -13.86 -8.80 14.49
CA PHE A 120 -14.05 -7.35 14.54
C PHE A 120 -13.17 -6.61 13.51
N ALA A 121 -11.90 -7.01 13.36
CA ALA A 121 -11.03 -6.45 12.34
C ALA A 121 -11.57 -6.68 10.92
N LEU A 122 -12.14 -7.87 10.67
CA LEU A 122 -12.76 -8.20 9.39
C LEU A 122 -14.01 -7.35 9.11
N ASP A 123 -14.83 -7.04 10.14
CA ASP A 123 -15.97 -6.14 10.01
C ASP A 123 -15.52 -4.77 9.48
N LYS A 124 -14.43 -4.23 10.02
CA LYS A 124 -13.91 -2.92 9.63
C LYS A 124 -13.38 -2.85 8.20
N PHE A 125 -13.21 -3.98 7.53
CA PHE A 125 -12.91 -3.99 6.11
C PHE A 125 -14.11 -3.59 5.24
N VAL A 126 -15.34 -3.70 5.75
CA VAL A 126 -16.57 -3.44 4.99
C VAL A 126 -17.59 -2.54 5.70
N LEU A 127 -17.47 -2.39 7.03
CA LEU A 127 -18.40 -1.64 7.87
C LEU A 127 -17.63 -0.61 8.70
N MET A 128 -17.93 0.66 8.55
CA MET A 128 -17.50 1.74 9.44
C MET A 128 -18.59 2.81 9.54
N ASP A 129 -18.75 3.34 10.72
CA ASP A 129 -19.71 4.41 10.98
C ASP A 129 -19.15 5.74 10.47
N ASN A 130 -19.91 6.43 9.61
CA ASN A 130 -19.61 7.76 9.07
C ASN A 130 -18.28 7.93 8.29
N GLU A 131 -17.53 6.85 8.07
CA GLU A 131 -16.27 6.85 7.34
C GLU A 131 -16.22 5.77 6.26
N HIS A 132 -15.24 5.89 5.35
CA HIS A 132 -14.96 4.83 4.39
C HIS A 132 -14.36 3.62 5.12
N PRO A 133 -14.88 2.39 4.94
CA PRO A 133 -14.27 1.18 5.50
C PRO A 133 -12.80 1.03 5.07
N TYR A 134 -12.01 0.26 5.79
CA TYR A 134 -10.61 0.02 5.43
C TYR A 134 -10.46 -0.64 4.07
N GLY A 135 -11.43 -1.46 3.68
CA GLY A 135 -11.45 -2.16 2.41
C GLY A 135 -12.73 -1.92 1.60
N SER A 136 -13.32 -3.00 1.14
CA SER A 136 -14.56 -3.00 0.36
C SER A 136 -15.22 -4.38 0.38
N TRP A 137 -16.49 -4.47 -0.01
CA TRP A 137 -17.22 -5.75 -0.12
C TRP A 137 -16.53 -6.78 -1.04
N LYS A 138 -15.61 -6.35 -1.89
CA LYS A 138 -14.74 -7.25 -2.67
C LYS A 138 -13.89 -8.15 -1.76
N ASP A 139 -13.46 -7.62 -0.62
CA ASP A 139 -12.54 -8.32 0.30
C ASP A 139 -13.16 -9.60 0.84
N MET A 140 -14.45 -9.61 1.14
CA MET A 140 -15.11 -10.78 1.73
C MET A 140 -14.91 -12.06 0.90
N LYS A 141 -15.11 -12.01 -0.42
CA LYS A 141 -14.90 -13.19 -1.26
C LYS A 141 -13.43 -13.59 -1.42
N TYR A 142 -12.52 -12.61 -1.41
CA TYR A 142 -11.09 -12.90 -1.49
C TYR A 142 -10.57 -13.46 -0.17
N PHE A 143 -11.05 -12.95 0.95
CA PHE A 143 -10.77 -13.47 2.28
C PHE A 143 -11.27 -14.92 2.45
N CYS A 144 -12.53 -15.19 2.10
CA CYS A 144 -13.04 -16.56 2.11
C CYS A 144 -12.15 -17.51 1.28
N ASN A 145 -11.75 -17.07 0.08
CA ASN A 145 -10.86 -17.89 -0.75
C ASN A 145 -9.46 -18.06 -0.13
N TYR A 146 -8.93 -17.05 0.54
CA TYR A 146 -7.66 -17.13 1.27
C TYR A 146 -7.76 -18.19 2.38
N VAL A 147 -8.77 -18.09 3.24
CA VAL A 147 -9.00 -19.06 4.33
C VAL A 147 -9.17 -20.48 3.80
N ARG A 148 -9.97 -20.65 2.73
CA ARG A 148 -10.15 -21.96 2.07
C ARG A 148 -8.84 -22.56 1.60
N LEU A 149 -7.99 -21.77 0.95
CA LEU A 149 -6.70 -22.25 0.43
C LEU A 149 -5.76 -22.67 1.56
N LYS A 150 -5.79 -21.96 2.70
CA LYS A 150 -4.99 -22.28 3.89
C LYS A 150 -5.46 -23.52 4.62
N THR A 151 -6.77 -23.61 4.87
CA THR A 151 -7.34 -24.66 5.74
C THR A 151 -7.84 -25.88 4.99
N LYS A 152 -8.04 -25.76 3.67
CA LYS A 152 -8.73 -26.76 2.84
C LYS A 152 -10.15 -27.10 3.35
N ASN A 153 -10.76 -26.18 4.08
CA ASN A 153 -12.06 -26.33 4.73
C ASN A 153 -13.02 -25.23 4.31
N ASP A 154 -14.07 -25.58 3.58
CA ASP A 154 -15.11 -24.65 3.12
C ASP A 154 -16.06 -24.23 4.25
N ASN A 155 -16.07 -24.97 5.37
CA ASN A 155 -16.89 -24.73 6.56
C ASN A 155 -16.12 -24.05 7.71
N HIS A 156 -14.98 -23.43 7.42
CA HIS A 156 -14.21 -22.73 8.44
C HIS A 156 -15.02 -21.57 9.04
N PRO A 157 -14.99 -21.34 10.37
CA PRO A 157 -15.81 -20.31 11.03
C PRO A 157 -15.61 -18.89 10.46
N LEU A 158 -14.41 -18.52 10.03
CA LEU A 158 -14.15 -17.23 9.37
C LEU A 158 -14.87 -17.10 8.01
N ILE A 159 -15.03 -18.21 7.27
CA ILE A 159 -15.79 -18.22 6.00
C ILE A 159 -17.27 -18.04 6.32
N ASP A 160 -17.76 -18.77 7.32
CA ASP A 160 -19.13 -18.66 7.79
C ASP A 160 -19.46 -17.22 8.23
N TYR A 161 -18.59 -16.63 9.03
CA TYR A 161 -18.71 -15.25 9.51
C TYR A 161 -18.76 -14.24 8.34
N ALA A 162 -17.80 -14.30 7.41
CA ALA A 162 -17.77 -13.41 6.24
C ALA A 162 -19.02 -13.56 5.35
N CYS A 163 -19.52 -14.80 5.18
CA CYS A 163 -20.77 -15.04 4.46
C CYS A 163 -21.99 -14.46 5.19
N ASN A 164 -22.04 -14.54 6.53
CA ASN A 164 -23.10 -13.95 7.33
C ASN A 164 -23.11 -12.42 7.20
N LEU A 165 -21.94 -11.75 7.19
CA LEU A 165 -21.84 -10.32 6.92
C LEU A 165 -22.42 -9.95 5.55
N ILE A 166 -22.08 -10.72 4.50
CA ILE A 166 -22.64 -10.49 3.16
C ILE A 166 -24.16 -10.62 3.16
N ILE A 167 -24.71 -11.67 3.79
CA ILE A 167 -26.16 -11.89 3.83
C ILE A 167 -26.87 -10.79 4.61
N LYS A 168 -26.34 -10.42 5.80
CA LYS A 168 -26.87 -9.32 6.61
C LYS A 168 -26.97 -8.02 5.79
N GLN A 169 -25.90 -7.68 5.06
CA GLN A 169 -25.90 -6.47 4.22
C GLN A 169 -26.86 -6.57 3.04
N ILE A 170 -26.97 -7.73 2.39
CA ILE A 170 -27.91 -7.92 1.29
C ILE A 170 -29.36 -7.71 1.75
N VAL A 171 -29.72 -8.24 2.93
CA VAL A 171 -31.04 -8.05 3.52
C VAL A 171 -31.29 -6.58 3.85
N ALA A 172 -30.30 -5.89 4.44
CA ALA A 172 -30.39 -4.46 4.72
C ALA A 172 -30.54 -3.63 3.42
N ASP A 173 -29.79 -3.95 2.37
CA ASP A 173 -29.84 -3.26 1.09
C ASP A 173 -31.19 -3.42 0.38
N GLN A 174 -31.91 -4.54 0.59
CA GLN A 174 -33.26 -4.71 0.02
C GLN A 174 -34.26 -3.68 0.56
N GLN A 175 -34.03 -3.20 1.79
CA GLN A 175 -34.93 -2.26 2.48
C GLN A 175 -34.42 -0.81 2.43
N SER A 176 -33.17 -0.59 2.06
CA SER A 176 -32.53 0.72 2.07
C SER A 176 -32.62 1.42 0.71
N ASN A 177 -32.81 2.73 0.73
CA ASN A 177 -32.66 3.57 -0.47
C ASN A 177 -31.18 3.84 -0.79
N ASN A 178 -30.29 3.80 0.22
CA ASN A 178 -28.85 3.95 0.03
C ASN A 178 -28.17 2.58 0.15
N LYS A 179 -27.94 1.94 -0.99
CA LYS A 179 -27.44 0.58 -1.08
C LYS A 179 -25.91 0.53 -1.03
N ALA A 180 -25.39 -0.41 -0.25
CA ALA A 180 -23.98 -0.75 -0.30
C ALA A 180 -23.60 -1.45 -1.62
N LEU A 181 -22.29 -1.50 -1.93
CA LEU A 181 -21.82 -2.19 -3.14
C LEU A 181 -21.78 -3.73 -3.01
N VAL A 182 -22.42 -4.31 -1.98
CA VAL A 182 -22.37 -5.76 -1.74
C VAL A 182 -22.95 -6.54 -2.93
N GLY A 183 -24.09 -6.14 -3.48
CA GLY A 183 -24.72 -6.77 -4.65
C GLY A 183 -23.79 -6.85 -5.87
N LYS A 184 -22.95 -5.82 -6.09
CA LYS A 184 -21.92 -5.81 -7.14
C LYS A 184 -20.84 -6.87 -6.92
N TRP A 185 -20.48 -7.14 -5.67
CA TRP A 185 -19.32 -7.96 -5.32
C TRP A 185 -19.64 -9.40 -4.96
N VAL A 186 -20.93 -9.75 -4.81
CA VAL A 186 -21.35 -11.16 -4.69
C VAL A 186 -20.78 -11.97 -5.85
N PRO A 187 -20.16 -13.13 -5.60
CA PRO A 187 -19.68 -14.01 -6.64
C PRO A 187 -20.81 -14.45 -7.56
N ARG A 188 -20.51 -14.63 -8.84
CA ARG A 188 -21.45 -15.28 -9.76
C ARG A 188 -21.37 -16.79 -9.62
N GLU A 189 -22.49 -17.50 -9.74
CA GLU A 189 -22.58 -18.95 -9.61
C GLU A 189 -21.55 -19.71 -10.48
N LYS A 190 -21.35 -19.27 -11.73
CA LYS A 190 -20.41 -19.88 -12.68
C LYS A 190 -18.96 -19.38 -12.56
N SER A 191 -18.62 -18.63 -11.50
CA SER A 191 -17.25 -18.18 -11.28
C SER A 191 -16.35 -19.36 -10.93
N ARG A 192 -15.29 -19.61 -11.71
CA ARG A 192 -14.34 -20.70 -11.45
C ARG A 192 -13.68 -20.60 -10.06
N LYS A 193 -13.35 -19.38 -9.64
CA LYS A 193 -12.64 -19.12 -8.37
C LYS A 193 -13.58 -18.98 -7.18
N PHE A 194 -14.76 -18.40 -7.34
CA PHE A 194 -15.62 -17.96 -6.23
C PHE A 194 -17.03 -18.55 -6.27
N GLY A 195 -17.38 -19.41 -7.24
CA GLY A 195 -18.74 -19.97 -7.39
C GLY A 195 -19.18 -20.80 -6.19
N TRP A 196 -18.25 -21.44 -5.49
CA TRP A 196 -18.52 -22.16 -4.26
C TRP A 196 -19.08 -21.28 -3.15
N ILE A 197 -18.60 -20.01 -3.02
CA ILE A 197 -19.13 -19.02 -2.07
C ILE A 197 -20.59 -18.68 -2.42
N PHE A 198 -20.91 -18.56 -3.73
CA PHE A 198 -22.29 -18.31 -4.15
C PHE A 198 -23.25 -19.39 -3.66
N ILE A 199 -22.81 -20.65 -3.67
CA ILE A 199 -23.62 -21.78 -3.20
C ILE A 199 -23.90 -21.65 -1.69
N ILE A 200 -22.88 -21.35 -0.90
CA ILE A 200 -23.00 -21.11 0.56
C ILE A 200 -23.96 -19.94 0.82
N LEU A 201 -23.77 -18.81 0.14
CA LEU A 201 -24.61 -17.61 0.29
C LEU A 201 -26.08 -17.91 -0.06
N ALA A 202 -26.32 -18.63 -1.15
CA ALA A 202 -27.67 -19.01 -1.54
C ALA A 202 -28.38 -19.86 -0.49
N GLY A 203 -27.66 -20.82 0.10
CA GLY A 203 -28.20 -21.65 1.19
C GLY A 203 -28.50 -20.84 2.46
N LYS A 204 -27.60 -19.91 2.83
CA LYS A 204 -27.79 -19.03 3.99
C LYS A 204 -28.91 -18.00 3.80
N PHE A 205 -29.14 -17.54 2.56
CA PHE A 205 -30.19 -16.57 2.23
C PHE A 205 -31.59 -17.16 2.34
N SER A 206 -31.77 -18.43 1.94
CA SER A 206 -33.08 -19.12 1.95
C SER A 206 -33.00 -20.46 2.70
N PRO A 207 -32.64 -20.46 4.01
CA PRO A 207 -32.38 -21.69 4.78
C PRO A 207 -33.64 -22.57 4.94
N GLN A 208 -34.84 -21.98 4.85
CA GLN A 208 -36.13 -22.68 4.99
C GLN A 208 -36.31 -23.83 3.98
N TYR A 209 -35.73 -23.72 2.78
CA TYR A 209 -35.82 -24.80 1.79
C TYR A 209 -34.91 -26.00 2.15
N LEU A 210 -33.75 -25.72 2.75
CA LEU A 210 -32.81 -26.74 3.13
C LEU A 210 -33.19 -27.45 4.43
N SER A 211 -33.81 -26.74 5.38
CA SER A 211 -34.25 -27.30 6.67
C SER A 211 -35.36 -28.34 6.52
N THR A 212 -36.17 -28.23 5.48
CA THR A 212 -37.29 -29.16 5.21
C THR A 212 -36.90 -30.33 4.33
N ALA A 213 -35.70 -30.33 3.75
CA ALA A 213 -35.22 -31.38 2.83
C ALA A 213 -34.56 -32.53 3.60
N THR A 214 -35.19 -33.69 3.59
CA THR A 214 -34.72 -34.91 4.32
C THR A 214 -33.89 -35.85 3.43
N THR A 215 -34.24 -35.98 2.13
CA THR A 215 -33.52 -36.83 1.19
C THR A 215 -32.50 -36.06 0.36
N HIS A 216 -31.55 -36.79 -0.25
CA HIS A 216 -30.57 -36.19 -1.15
C HIS A 216 -31.22 -35.45 -2.33
N GLU A 217 -32.20 -36.04 -2.97
CA GLU A 217 -32.92 -35.43 -4.09
C GLU A 217 -33.67 -34.14 -3.67
N GLN A 218 -34.29 -34.17 -2.49
CA GLN A 218 -34.94 -32.98 -1.92
C GLN A 218 -33.93 -31.88 -1.66
N ARG A 219 -32.76 -32.18 -1.12
CA ARG A 219 -31.67 -31.23 -0.89
C ARG A 219 -31.16 -30.61 -2.18
N VAL A 220 -30.99 -31.36 -3.26
CA VAL A 220 -30.59 -30.85 -4.59
C VAL A 220 -31.66 -29.90 -5.15
N LYS A 221 -32.94 -30.26 -5.06
CA LYS A 221 -34.06 -29.40 -5.48
C LYS A 221 -34.16 -28.14 -4.61
N ALA A 222 -34.00 -28.27 -3.29
CA ALA A 222 -33.99 -27.17 -2.34
C ALA A 222 -32.86 -26.18 -2.65
N LEU A 223 -31.65 -26.68 -2.87
CA LEU A 223 -30.50 -25.85 -3.22
C LEU A 223 -30.69 -25.12 -4.56
N THR A 224 -31.35 -25.77 -5.52
CA THR A 224 -31.70 -25.13 -6.81
C THR A 224 -32.66 -23.97 -6.61
N LYS A 225 -33.66 -24.10 -5.72
CA LYS A 225 -34.57 -23.00 -5.34
C LYS A 225 -33.80 -21.87 -4.64
N CYS A 226 -32.95 -22.19 -3.64
CA CYS A 226 -32.09 -21.19 -2.98
C CYS A 226 -31.28 -20.36 -3.99
N LYS A 227 -30.63 -21.03 -4.92
CA LYS A 227 -29.82 -20.38 -5.97
C LYS A 227 -30.68 -19.50 -6.89
N MET A 228 -31.89 -19.91 -7.22
CA MET A 228 -32.80 -19.16 -8.06
C MET A 228 -33.25 -17.87 -7.36
N GLU A 229 -33.66 -17.94 -6.11
CA GLU A 229 -34.06 -16.76 -5.32
C GLU A 229 -32.90 -15.81 -5.11
N PHE A 230 -31.75 -16.32 -4.69
CA PHE A 230 -30.58 -15.51 -4.47
C PHE A 230 -30.10 -14.79 -5.74
N ARG A 231 -30.19 -15.42 -6.92
CA ARG A 231 -29.92 -14.75 -8.21
C ARG A 231 -30.88 -13.61 -8.49
N LYS A 232 -32.19 -13.79 -8.21
CA LYS A 232 -33.20 -12.73 -8.40
C LYS A 232 -32.86 -11.50 -7.54
N VAL A 233 -32.57 -11.70 -6.27
CA VAL A 233 -32.21 -10.62 -5.35
C VAL A 233 -30.93 -9.92 -5.78
N CYS A 234 -29.86 -10.66 -6.06
CA CYS A 234 -28.62 -10.07 -6.55
C CYS A 234 -28.81 -9.31 -7.87
N SER A 235 -29.66 -9.80 -8.77
CA SER A 235 -29.95 -9.12 -10.03
C SER A 235 -30.71 -7.82 -9.80
N ALA A 236 -31.71 -7.81 -8.91
CA ALA A 236 -32.45 -6.61 -8.54
C ALA A 236 -31.53 -5.53 -7.96
N LEU A 237 -30.74 -5.89 -6.94
CA LEU A 237 -29.77 -4.97 -6.32
C LEU A 237 -28.77 -4.40 -7.32
N ASN A 238 -28.26 -5.24 -8.24
CA ASN A 238 -27.32 -4.76 -9.27
C ASN A 238 -27.98 -3.80 -10.26
N LYS A 239 -29.25 -3.99 -10.63
CA LYS A 239 -29.98 -3.06 -11.49
C LYS A 239 -30.14 -1.71 -10.81
N GLU A 240 -30.50 -1.70 -9.53
CA GLU A 240 -30.68 -0.46 -8.76
C GLU A 240 -29.35 0.27 -8.52
N LEU A 241 -28.22 -0.44 -8.38
CA LEU A 241 -26.88 0.15 -8.29
C LEU A 241 -26.44 0.84 -9.59
N ASP A 242 -27.08 0.59 -10.71
CA ASP A 242 -26.85 1.19 -12.04
C ASP A 242 -25.36 1.38 -12.37
N THR A 243 -24.55 0.36 -12.08
CA THR A 243 -23.10 0.43 -12.28
C THR A 243 -22.74 0.43 -13.76
N VAL A 244 -21.53 0.93 -14.08
CA VAL A 244 -20.98 0.90 -15.45
C VAL A 244 -21.10 -0.49 -16.09
N GLN A 245 -20.89 -1.56 -15.31
CA GLN A 245 -20.99 -2.94 -15.80
C GLN A 245 -22.43 -3.29 -16.23
N ILE A 246 -23.44 -2.79 -15.55
CA ILE A 246 -24.83 -3.00 -15.91
C ILE A 246 -25.15 -2.30 -17.24
N LYS A 247 -24.74 -1.04 -17.39
CA LYS A 247 -24.91 -0.28 -18.66
C LYS A 247 -24.19 -0.95 -19.83
N GLN A 248 -22.99 -1.47 -19.59
CA GLN A 248 -22.25 -2.22 -20.60
C GLN A 248 -22.94 -3.52 -21.02
N CYS A 249 -23.50 -4.28 -20.05
CA CYS A 249 -24.27 -5.49 -20.34
C CYS A 249 -25.58 -5.20 -21.07
N ALA A 250 -26.21 -4.07 -20.77
CA ALA A 250 -27.43 -3.60 -21.42
C ALA A 250 -27.20 -2.96 -22.79
N LYS A 251 -25.93 -2.78 -23.22
CA LYS A 251 -25.53 -2.10 -24.45
C LYS A 251 -26.06 -0.65 -24.56
N VAL A 252 -26.06 0.05 -23.43
CA VAL A 252 -26.41 1.48 -23.32
C VAL A 252 -25.21 2.30 -22.86
N TRP A 253 -24.09 2.19 -23.57
CA TRP A 253 -22.81 2.83 -23.23
C TRP A 253 -22.88 4.35 -23.23
N SER A 254 -23.65 4.93 -24.14
CA SER A 254 -23.86 6.39 -24.26
C SER A 254 -24.43 7.02 -22.98
N THR A 255 -25.15 6.23 -22.17
CA THR A 255 -25.74 6.67 -20.90
C THR A 255 -24.75 6.63 -19.72
N ILE A 256 -23.50 6.23 -19.93
CA ILE A 256 -22.48 6.18 -18.88
C ILE A 256 -22.12 7.61 -18.47
N ASP A 257 -22.37 7.95 -17.21
CA ASP A 257 -21.90 9.20 -16.62
C ASP A 257 -20.43 9.06 -16.19
N HIS A 258 -19.52 9.57 -17.02
CA HIS A 258 -18.08 9.50 -16.77
C HIS A 258 -17.63 10.31 -15.54
N THR A 259 -18.44 11.24 -15.03
CA THR A 259 -18.13 11.99 -13.80
C THR A 259 -18.34 11.15 -12.55
N LYS A 260 -19.25 10.18 -12.59
CA LYS A 260 -19.54 9.23 -11.50
C LYS A 260 -18.66 7.99 -11.54
N THR A 261 -17.99 7.74 -12.65
CA THR A 261 -17.12 6.56 -12.82
C THR A 261 -15.97 6.58 -11.79
N THR A 262 -15.72 5.43 -11.16
CA THR A 262 -14.68 5.31 -10.11
C THR A 262 -13.27 5.34 -10.68
N SER A 263 -12.27 5.71 -9.86
CA SER A 263 -10.85 5.79 -10.25
C SER A 263 -10.35 4.53 -10.94
N ILE A 264 -10.57 3.38 -10.34
CA ILE A 264 -10.13 2.08 -10.88
C ILE A 264 -10.86 1.72 -12.19
N THR A 265 -12.15 2.06 -12.30
CA THR A 265 -12.91 1.80 -13.53
C THR A 265 -12.41 2.69 -14.67
N ASN A 266 -12.17 3.98 -14.39
CA ASN A 266 -11.56 4.90 -15.37
C ASN A 266 -10.21 4.38 -15.86
N SER A 267 -9.30 3.99 -14.97
CA SER A 267 -8.00 3.46 -15.34
C SER A 267 -8.11 2.20 -16.20
N ARG A 268 -8.87 1.20 -15.75
CA ARG A 268 -8.93 -0.11 -16.42
C ARG A 268 -9.75 -0.13 -17.70
N GLN A 269 -10.77 0.73 -17.83
CA GLN A 269 -11.69 0.72 -18.95
C GLN A 269 -11.51 1.88 -19.92
N LYS A 270 -10.47 2.68 -19.75
CA LYS A 270 -10.14 3.83 -20.60
C LYS A 270 -10.27 3.53 -22.10
N LYS A 271 -9.58 2.46 -22.56
CA LYS A 271 -9.65 2.02 -23.97
C LYS A 271 -11.06 1.59 -24.41
N ALA A 272 -11.82 0.97 -23.53
CA ALA A 272 -13.19 0.59 -23.81
C ALA A 272 -14.12 1.82 -23.92
N PHE A 273 -13.93 2.82 -23.07
CA PHE A 273 -14.65 4.10 -23.16
C PHE A 273 -14.27 4.88 -24.42
N LEU A 274 -12.99 4.92 -24.79
CA LEU A 274 -12.52 5.53 -26.03
C LEU A 274 -12.89 4.74 -27.30
N ASN A 275 -13.56 3.60 -27.17
CA ASN A 275 -13.93 2.69 -28.26
C ASN A 275 -12.73 2.23 -29.11
N VAL A 276 -11.53 2.02 -28.49
CA VAL A 276 -10.34 1.60 -29.17
C VAL A 276 -9.86 0.20 -28.75
N THR A 277 -9.21 -0.50 -29.65
CA THR A 277 -8.52 -1.77 -29.41
C THR A 277 -7.18 -1.53 -28.71
N LYS A 278 -6.46 -2.60 -28.33
CA LYS A 278 -5.07 -2.48 -27.83
C LYS A 278 -4.13 -1.86 -28.87
N ALA A 279 -4.40 -2.04 -30.16
CA ALA A 279 -3.63 -1.49 -31.27
C ALA A 279 -4.10 -0.09 -31.73
N GLY A 280 -4.98 0.57 -30.96
CA GLY A 280 -5.44 1.93 -31.27
C GLY A 280 -6.52 2.03 -32.36
N LYS A 281 -6.94 0.92 -32.98
CA LYS A 281 -8.02 0.91 -33.99
C LYS A 281 -9.40 1.01 -33.33
N GLN A 282 -10.36 1.58 -34.04
CA GLN A 282 -11.76 1.59 -33.59
C GLN A 282 -12.25 0.16 -33.31
N ARG A 283 -12.98 -0.02 -32.21
CA ARG A 283 -13.41 -1.32 -31.72
C ARG A 283 -14.82 -1.71 -32.21
N SER A 284 -15.71 -0.75 -32.30
CA SER A 284 -17.12 -0.94 -32.71
C SER A 284 -17.60 0.25 -33.51
N GLU A 285 -18.45 -0.01 -34.50
CA GLU A 285 -19.13 0.99 -35.33
C GLU A 285 -20.54 1.30 -34.81
N GLU A 286 -21.01 0.66 -33.74
CA GLU A 286 -22.30 0.94 -33.11
C GLU A 286 -22.36 2.39 -32.61
N ASP A 287 -23.43 3.12 -32.97
CA ASP A 287 -23.60 4.53 -32.59
C ASP A 287 -23.51 4.76 -31.09
N ASP A 288 -24.10 3.87 -30.28
CA ASP A 288 -24.01 3.91 -28.82
C ASP A 288 -22.54 3.92 -28.31
N ARG A 289 -21.67 3.17 -28.98
CA ARG A 289 -20.24 3.11 -28.66
C ARG A 289 -19.47 4.35 -29.12
N ILE A 290 -19.86 4.92 -30.27
CA ILE A 290 -19.28 6.15 -30.82
C ILE A 290 -19.63 7.32 -29.90
N VAL A 291 -20.92 7.47 -29.56
CA VAL A 291 -21.37 8.53 -28.63
C VAL A 291 -20.71 8.41 -27.25
N CYS A 292 -20.56 7.20 -26.70
CA CYS A 292 -19.82 6.99 -25.46
C CYS A 292 -18.37 7.50 -25.55
N ALA A 293 -17.71 7.23 -26.69
CA ALA A 293 -16.32 7.66 -26.89
C ALA A 293 -16.21 9.19 -27.01
N GLU A 294 -17.14 9.83 -27.67
CA GLU A 294 -17.20 11.30 -27.76
C GLU A 294 -17.44 11.93 -26.39
N ASN A 295 -18.39 11.42 -25.63
CA ASN A 295 -18.66 11.88 -24.25
C ASN A 295 -17.41 11.75 -23.37
N TYR A 296 -16.68 10.66 -23.50
CA TYR A 296 -15.44 10.46 -22.72
C TYR A 296 -14.30 11.36 -23.18
N LYS A 297 -14.12 11.59 -24.49
CA LYS A 297 -13.15 12.54 -25.05
C LYS A 297 -13.44 13.97 -24.56
N ASN A 298 -14.69 14.40 -24.65
CA ASN A 298 -15.13 15.72 -24.15
C ASN A 298 -14.82 15.88 -22.65
N ARG A 299 -15.06 14.81 -21.87
CA ARG A 299 -14.74 14.79 -20.43
C ARG A 299 -13.25 14.92 -20.17
N ILE A 300 -12.39 14.26 -20.96
CA ILE A 300 -10.93 14.37 -20.86
C ILE A 300 -10.48 15.78 -21.24
N GLN A 301 -10.98 16.34 -22.35
CA GLN A 301 -10.64 17.69 -22.79
C GLN A 301 -11.01 18.75 -21.74
N ALA A 302 -12.20 18.65 -21.13
CA ALA A 302 -12.61 19.54 -20.05
C ALA A 302 -11.70 19.46 -18.82
N ALA A 303 -11.18 18.26 -18.49
CA ALA A 303 -10.23 18.09 -17.40
C ALA A 303 -8.83 18.64 -17.75
N THR A 304 -8.40 18.48 -19.00
CA THR A 304 -7.08 18.94 -19.46
C THR A 304 -7.03 20.47 -19.59
N SER A 305 -8.12 21.10 -20.04
CA SER A 305 -8.23 22.56 -20.14
C SER A 305 -8.52 23.26 -18.81
N GLY A 306 -8.72 22.52 -17.72
CA GLY A 306 -9.04 23.07 -16.40
C GLY A 306 -10.47 23.61 -16.26
N VAL A 307 -11.32 23.46 -17.28
CA VAL A 307 -12.74 23.87 -17.24
C VAL A 307 -13.58 22.91 -16.41
N GLY A 308 -13.20 21.63 -16.40
CA GLY A 308 -13.90 20.57 -15.64
C GLY A 308 -13.03 19.94 -14.54
N PRO A 309 -13.64 19.19 -13.61
CA PRO A 309 -12.87 18.50 -12.57
C PRO A 309 -11.94 17.43 -13.19
N GLU A 310 -10.88 17.06 -12.48
CA GLU A 310 -9.96 15.99 -12.93
C GLU A 310 -10.69 14.65 -13.10
N ILE A 311 -10.18 13.79 -13.95
CA ILE A 311 -10.60 12.39 -14.04
C ILE A 311 -10.24 11.71 -12.70
N LYS A 312 -11.20 11.03 -12.08
CA LYS A 312 -10.96 10.38 -10.78
C LYS A 312 -9.79 9.43 -10.82
N GLY A 313 -8.77 9.70 -10.04
CA GLY A 313 -7.52 8.94 -9.93
C GLY A 313 -7.13 8.55 -8.50
N LYS A 314 -7.80 9.07 -7.47
CA LYS A 314 -7.41 8.92 -6.05
C LYS A 314 -7.10 7.48 -5.60
N ARG A 315 -7.75 6.48 -6.17
CA ARG A 315 -7.59 5.06 -5.79
C ARG A 315 -6.84 4.22 -6.83
N VAL A 316 -6.22 4.85 -7.82
CA VAL A 316 -5.30 4.16 -8.74
C VAL A 316 -3.97 3.94 -8.01
N GLY A 317 -3.41 2.74 -8.11
CA GLY A 317 -2.11 2.42 -7.51
C GLY A 317 -0.97 3.21 -8.18
N LEU A 318 0.02 3.59 -7.41
CA LEU A 318 1.19 4.29 -7.95
C LEU A 318 1.95 3.44 -8.96
N ASP A 319 1.99 2.14 -8.75
CA ASP A 319 2.55 1.18 -9.69
C ASP A 319 1.77 1.12 -11.02
N ASP A 320 0.44 1.21 -10.97
CA ASP A 320 -0.40 1.24 -12.18
C ASP A 320 -0.13 2.52 -13.00
N PHE A 321 0.06 3.69 -12.35
CA PHE A 321 0.42 4.93 -13.01
C PHE A 321 1.74 4.81 -13.77
N ALA A 322 2.81 4.35 -13.11
CA ALA A 322 4.12 4.26 -13.73
C ALA A 322 4.15 3.21 -14.86
N LYS A 323 3.54 2.05 -14.66
CA LYS A 323 3.42 1.01 -15.70
C LYS A 323 2.71 1.52 -16.94
N GLU A 324 1.63 2.29 -16.76
CA GLU A 324 0.90 2.85 -17.89
C GLU A 324 1.71 3.96 -18.60
N ALA A 325 2.38 4.84 -17.85
CA ALA A 325 3.26 5.86 -18.41
C ALA A 325 4.41 5.24 -19.22
N MET A 326 5.11 4.26 -18.63
CA MET A 326 6.20 3.54 -19.32
C MET A 326 5.73 2.92 -20.63
N LYS A 327 4.57 2.25 -20.61
CA LYS A 327 3.98 1.68 -21.81
C LYS A 327 3.68 2.72 -22.90
N LEU A 328 3.18 3.90 -22.53
CA LEU A 328 2.93 4.99 -23.48
C LEU A 328 4.26 5.54 -24.05
N ILE A 329 5.31 5.61 -23.22
CA ILE A 329 6.64 6.03 -23.63
C ILE A 329 7.23 5.02 -24.63
N GLU A 330 7.20 3.73 -24.33
CA GLU A 330 7.68 2.66 -25.21
C GLU A 330 6.96 2.67 -26.57
N GLN A 331 5.63 2.83 -26.57
CA GLN A 331 4.84 2.95 -27.79
C GLN A 331 5.26 4.15 -28.65
N SER A 332 5.63 5.28 -28.00
CA SER A 332 6.14 6.47 -28.70
C SER A 332 7.53 6.25 -29.29
N LEU A 333 8.43 5.57 -28.56
CA LEU A 333 9.83 5.36 -28.98
C LEU A 333 9.96 4.35 -30.11
N TYR A 334 9.21 3.27 -30.07
CA TYR A 334 9.34 2.17 -31.06
C TYR A 334 8.38 2.30 -32.24
N GLY A 335 7.61 3.40 -32.34
CA GLY A 335 6.76 3.70 -33.49
C GLY A 335 5.66 2.67 -33.80
N THR A 336 5.35 1.78 -32.87
CA THR A 336 4.44 0.65 -33.05
C THR A 336 2.97 1.05 -33.16
N SER A 337 2.62 2.27 -32.73
CA SER A 337 1.29 2.88 -32.90
C SER A 337 1.32 4.37 -32.54
N ASN A 338 0.49 5.19 -33.18
CA ASN A 338 0.25 6.55 -32.70
C ASN A 338 -0.24 6.50 -31.25
N VAL A 339 0.52 7.07 -30.31
CA VAL A 339 0.09 7.23 -28.92
C VAL A 339 -1.22 7.99 -28.92
N ASN A 340 -2.26 7.39 -28.37
CA ASN A 340 -3.54 8.08 -28.27
C ASN A 340 -3.42 9.20 -27.25
N GLN A 341 -3.42 10.45 -27.69
CA GLN A 341 -3.25 11.62 -26.84
C GLN A 341 -4.30 11.65 -25.71
N PHE A 342 -5.53 11.19 -25.96
CA PHE A 342 -6.56 11.08 -24.91
C PHE A 342 -6.21 10.07 -23.80
N GLU A 343 -5.48 8.99 -24.13
CA GLU A 343 -5.00 8.06 -23.10
C GLU A 343 -3.96 8.72 -22.19
N LYS A 344 -3.05 9.49 -22.77
CA LYS A 344 -2.02 10.25 -22.04
C LYS A 344 -2.67 11.35 -21.17
N ASP A 345 -3.57 12.13 -21.75
CA ASP A 345 -4.27 13.22 -21.05
C ASP A 345 -5.12 12.70 -19.89
N ALA A 346 -5.81 11.57 -20.08
CA ALA A 346 -6.57 10.92 -19.03
C ALA A 346 -5.67 10.40 -17.89
N LEU A 347 -4.49 9.84 -18.21
CA LEU A 347 -3.52 9.39 -17.22
C LEU A 347 -2.99 10.57 -16.39
N ASN A 348 -2.60 11.66 -17.05
CA ASN A 348 -2.10 12.85 -16.39
C ASN A 348 -3.18 13.52 -15.51
N SER A 349 -4.42 13.58 -15.99
CA SER A 349 -5.55 14.07 -15.19
C SER A 349 -5.80 13.19 -13.95
N GLN A 350 -5.75 11.86 -14.09
CA GLN A 350 -5.87 10.95 -12.95
C GLN A 350 -4.71 11.11 -11.95
N TRP A 351 -3.50 11.35 -12.43
CA TRP A 351 -2.35 11.65 -11.57
C TRP A 351 -2.57 12.93 -10.76
N ARG A 352 -3.02 14.03 -11.40
CA ARG A 352 -3.31 15.28 -10.69
C ARG A 352 -4.39 15.09 -9.62
N ASP A 353 -5.46 14.32 -9.90
CA ASP A 353 -6.47 13.99 -8.89
C ASP A 353 -5.88 13.15 -7.73
N ASN A 354 -5.00 12.21 -8.03
CA ASN A 354 -4.31 11.40 -7.02
C ASN A 354 -3.35 12.27 -6.20
N SER A 355 -2.64 13.21 -6.83
CA SER A 355 -1.65 14.10 -6.19
C SER A 355 -2.28 15.01 -5.13
N LYS A 356 -3.57 15.32 -5.23
CA LYS A 356 -4.32 16.12 -4.24
C LYS A 356 -4.42 15.46 -2.85
N GLN A 357 -4.14 14.16 -2.74
CA GLN A 357 -4.17 13.44 -1.46
C GLN A 357 -2.92 13.66 -0.61
N THR A 358 -1.84 14.18 -1.20
CA THR A 358 -0.59 14.50 -0.49
C THR A 358 -0.53 16.01 -0.28
N GLY A 359 -0.37 16.43 0.97
CA GLY A 359 -0.16 17.84 1.34
C GLY A 359 1.18 18.37 0.89
N ALA A 360 1.46 19.64 1.20
CA ALA A 360 2.77 20.22 0.99
C ALA A 360 3.79 19.55 1.92
N LEU A 361 4.91 19.11 1.35
CA LEU A 361 6.04 18.58 2.09
C LEU A 361 7.01 19.72 2.43
N GLY A 362 7.75 19.56 3.52
CA GLY A 362 8.85 20.47 3.86
C GLY A 362 10.00 20.37 2.85
N GLU A 363 11.20 20.61 3.31
CA GLU A 363 12.42 20.45 2.52
C GLU A 363 12.77 18.96 2.41
N MET A 364 12.34 18.32 1.32
CA MET A 364 12.51 16.88 1.10
C MET A 364 13.03 16.63 -0.33
N VAL A 365 14.00 15.72 -0.43
CA VAL A 365 14.52 15.22 -1.70
C VAL A 365 14.27 13.71 -1.78
N ALA A 366 13.76 13.24 -2.91
CA ALA A 366 13.62 11.82 -3.18
C ALA A 366 14.92 11.23 -3.73
N MET A 367 15.32 10.08 -3.21
CA MET A 367 16.38 9.24 -3.74
C MET A 367 15.76 7.90 -4.15
N VAL A 368 15.74 7.62 -5.45
CA VAL A 368 15.05 6.47 -6.03
C VAL A 368 16.07 5.45 -6.52
N ASP A 369 15.98 4.26 -5.99
CA ASP A 369 16.77 3.10 -6.41
C ASP A 369 16.29 2.59 -7.77
N THR A 370 17.21 2.57 -8.75
CA THR A 370 16.97 2.09 -10.12
C THR A 370 17.75 0.82 -10.43
N SER A 371 18.11 0.04 -9.41
CA SER A 371 18.82 -1.24 -9.54
C SER A 371 17.96 -2.34 -10.17
N GLY A 372 18.62 -3.41 -10.61
CA GLY A 372 17.97 -4.55 -11.25
C GLY A 372 17.00 -5.31 -10.35
N SER A 373 17.26 -5.39 -9.03
CA SER A 373 16.36 -6.02 -8.04
C SER A 373 15.03 -5.29 -7.96
N MET A 374 15.04 -3.96 -7.97
CA MET A 374 13.84 -3.12 -8.00
C MET A 374 12.96 -3.38 -9.23
N THR A 375 13.60 -3.59 -10.39
CA THR A 375 12.90 -3.91 -11.64
C THR A 375 12.32 -5.32 -11.61
N GLY A 376 13.10 -6.31 -11.15
CA GLY A 376 12.67 -7.71 -11.06
C GLY A 376 11.48 -7.90 -10.11
N ALA A 377 11.45 -7.19 -8.99
CA ALA A 377 10.34 -7.18 -8.05
C ALA A 377 9.15 -6.31 -8.49
N GLY A 378 9.31 -5.48 -9.53
CA GLY A 378 8.31 -4.49 -9.95
C GLY A 378 8.16 -3.31 -8.98
N ALA A 379 9.06 -3.19 -8.02
CA ALA A 379 9.11 -2.13 -7.01
C ALA A 379 9.53 -0.77 -7.58
N ILE A 380 10.20 -0.77 -8.71
CA ILE A 380 10.61 0.45 -9.42
C ILE A 380 9.42 1.33 -9.79
N TYR A 381 8.29 0.75 -10.20
CA TYR A 381 7.13 1.52 -10.63
C TYR A 381 6.54 2.42 -9.53
N PRO A 382 6.20 1.88 -8.34
CA PRO A 382 5.75 2.74 -7.25
C PRO A 382 6.85 3.64 -6.72
N ALA A 383 8.13 3.25 -6.74
CA ALA A 383 9.26 4.07 -6.31
C ALA A 383 9.43 5.33 -7.17
N LEU A 384 9.38 5.21 -8.51
CA LEU A 384 9.38 6.36 -9.42
C LEU A 384 8.21 7.30 -9.16
N SER A 385 7.00 6.74 -8.98
CA SER A 385 5.82 7.55 -8.71
C SER A 385 5.88 8.26 -7.36
N LEU A 386 6.42 7.62 -6.31
CA LEU A 386 6.66 8.24 -5.01
C LEU A 386 7.71 9.35 -5.11
N GLY A 387 8.80 9.10 -5.82
CA GLY A 387 9.83 10.11 -6.08
C GLY A 387 9.27 11.35 -6.77
N ILE A 388 8.48 11.19 -7.83
CA ILE A 388 7.80 12.29 -8.51
C ILE A 388 6.83 13.01 -7.56
N ARG A 389 6.09 12.28 -6.72
CA ARG A 389 5.19 12.84 -5.74
C ARG A 389 5.93 13.70 -4.70
N VAL A 390 7.06 13.24 -4.19
CA VAL A 390 7.91 14.02 -3.28
C VAL A 390 8.37 15.29 -3.99
N ALA A 391 8.91 15.18 -5.20
CA ALA A 391 9.38 16.31 -5.99
C ALA A 391 8.29 17.36 -6.26
N GLU A 392 7.06 16.93 -6.58
CA GLU A 392 5.91 17.82 -6.80
C GLU A 392 5.47 18.59 -5.54
N LYS A 393 5.73 18.05 -4.35
CA LYS A 393 5.22 18.57 -3.07
C LYS A 393 6.29 19.19 -2.19
N SER A 394 7.57 19.00 -2.51
CA SER A 394 8.70 19.54 -1.76
C SER A 394 8.85 21.05 -1.96
N LYS A 395 9.26 21.74 -0.90
CA LYS A 395 9.67 23.15 -0.96
C LYS A 395 10.97 23.38 -1.74
N LEU A 396 11.80 22.34 -1.90
CA LEU A 396 13.05 22.40 -2.66
C LEU A 396 12.83 22.35 -4.18
N GLY A 397 11.56 22.28 -4.62
CA GLY A 397 11.17 22.17 -6.03
C GLY A 397 11.31 20.76 -6.58
N LYS A 398 11.05 20.60 -7.89
CA LYS A 398 11.00 19.29 -8.54
C LYS A 398 12.40 18.71 -8.79
N ARG A 399 12.98 18.10 -7.77
CA ARG A 399 14.31 17.48 -7.80
C ARG A 399 14.23 16.03 -7.33
N ILE A 400 14.94 15.14 -8.04
CA ILE A 400 15.03 13.71 -7.70
C ILE A 400 16.47 13.25 -7.92
N ILE A 401 16.97 12.41 -7.02
CA ILE A 401 18.18 11.61 -7.22
C ILE A 401 17.75 10.22 -7.63
N THR A 402 18.28 9.67 -8.70
CA THR A 402 18.23 8.25 -8.98
C THR A 402 19.62 7.64 -8.73
N PHE A 403 19.67 6.40 -8.29
CA PHE A 403 20.93 5.71 -8.08
C PHE A 403 20.84 4.23 -8.44
N SER A 404 21.93 3.76 -9.03
CA SER A 404 22.25 2.36 -9.27
C SER A 404 23.77 2.19 -9.13
N ALA A 405 24.53 1.93 -10.19
CA ALA A 405 25.99 1.98 -10.18
C ALA A 405 26.51 3.42 -10.01
N GLU A 406 25.84 4.40 -10.63
CA GLU A 406 26.16 5.83 -10.54
C GLU A 406 24.89 6.64 -10.20
N PRO A 407 24.99 7.62 -9.28
CA PRO A 407 23.88 8.51 -8.96
C PRO A 407 23.68 9.57 -10.05
N THR A 408 22.41 9.95 -10.29
CA THR A 408 22.07 11.01 -11.23
C THR A 408 21.11 11.99 -10.57
N TRP A 409 21.42 13.29 -10.66
CA TRP A 409 20.54 14.39 -10.23
C TRP A 409 19.63 14.82 -11.36
N HIS A 410 18.33 14.70 -11.17
CA HIS A 410 17.30 15.12 -12.14
C HIS A 410 16.63 16.40 -11.71
N ASN A 411 16.62 17.37 -12.60
CA ASN A 411 15.83 18.59 -12.46
C ASN A 411 14.57 18.48 -13.32
N LEU A 412 13.41 18.33 -12.68
CA LEU A 412 12.11 18.23 -13.33
C LEU A 412 11.31 19.54 -13.33
N GLU A 413 11.97 20.67 -13.00
CA GLU A 413 11.31 21.98 -13.05
C GLU A 413 10.78 22.29 -14.44
N GLY A 414 9.59 22.90 -14.50
CA GLY A 414 8.92 23.21 -15.77
C GLY A 414 8.20 22.02 -16.42
N ILE A 415 8.41 20.78 -15.93
CA ILE A 415 7.70 19.60 -16.42
C ILE A 415 6.42 19.41 -15.60
N ASN A 416 5.27 19.73 -16.19
CA ASN A 416 3.97 19.62 -15.52
C ASN A 416 3.24 18.29 -15.80
N ASP A 417 3.71 17.54 -16.77
CA ASP A 417 3.11 16.30 -17.26
C ASP A 417 3.78 15.10 -16.57
N TYR A 418 3.00 14.29 -15.87
CA TYR A 418 3.50 13.11 -15.16
C TYR A 418 4.22 12.13 -16.10
N THR A 419 3.66 11.91 -17.28
CA THR A 419 4.28 10.99 -18.26
C THR A 419 5.62 11.49 -18.75
N GLU A 420 5.81 12.81 -18.84
CA GLU A 420 7.12 13.39 -19.20
C GLU A 420 8.10 13.34 -18.02
N CYS A 421 7.64 13.49 -16.77
CA CYS A 421 8.49 13.23 -15.59
C CYS A 421 9.01 11.79 -15.59
N VAL A 422 8.14 10.81 -15.84
CA VAL A 422 8.56 9.40 -15.96
C VAL A 422 9.54 9.20 -17.13
N ARG A 423 9.31 9.85 -18.28
CA ARG A 423 10.22 9.79 -19.44
C ARG A 423 11.60 10.33 -19.09
N GLU A 424 11.69 11.43 -18.35
CA GLU A 424 12.96 12.00 -17.93
C GLU A 424 13.73 11.07 -17.00
N LEU A 425 13.05 10.49 -16.01
CA LEU A 425 13.66 9.52 -15.11
C LEU A 425 14.04 8.21 -15.80
N HIS A 426 13.34 7.84 -16.88
CA HIS A 426 13.70 6.66 -17.69
C HIS A 426 15.03 6.80 -18.43
N LYS A 427 15.53 8.03 -18.63
CA LYS A 427 16.86 8.28 -19.22
C LYS A 427 18.00 8.04 -18.23
N ALA A 428 17.71 7.89 -16.92
CA ALA A 428 18.71 7.59 -15.90
C ALA A 428 19.43 6.28 -16.18
N SER A 429 20.60 6.12 -15.61
CA SER A 429 21.33 4.85 -15.65
C SER A 429 20.57 3.79 -14.85
N TRP A 430 20.16 2.72 -15.52
CA TRP A 430 19.53 1.55 -14.92
C TRP A 430 20.60 0.45 -14.86
N GLY A 431 21.13 0.18 -13.66
CA GLY A 431 22.27 -0.71 -13.46
C GLY A 431 21.93 -1.95 -12.65
N MET A 432 22.91 -2.87 -12.60
CA MET A 432 22.80 -4.08 -11.77
C MET A 432 23.19 -3.84 -10.31
N ASN A 433 23.89 -2.75 -10.01
CA ASN A 433 24.44 -2.42 -8.70
C ASN A 433 23.55 -1.43 -7.95
N THR A 434 23.70 -1.39 -6.62
CA THR A 434 22.94 -0.49 -5.74
C THR A 434 23.93 0.32 -4.89
N ASN A 435 24.73 1.19 -5.53
CA ASN A 435 25.77 1.96 -4.86
C ASN A 435 25.20 3.19 -4.15
N PHE A 436 24.60 2.94 -3.00
CA PHE A 436 24.00 3.96 -2.15
C PHE A 436 25.02 4.97 -1.62
N MET A 437 26.25 4.51 -1.31
CA MET A 437 27.32 5.38 -0.81
C MET A 437 27.70 6.46 -1.79
N LYS A 438 27.78 6.17 -3.10
CA LYS A 438 28.07 7.20 -4.11
C LYS A 438 27.02 8.30 -4.18
N ALA A 439 25.73 7.95 -3.97
CA ALA A 439 24.66 8.93 -3.94
C ALA A 439 24.80 9.88 -2.74
N PHE A 440 25.22 9.36 -1.60
CA PHE A 440 25.55 10.17 -0.44
C PHE A 440 26.81 11.02 -0.66
N ASP A 441 27.85 10.45 -1.29
CA ASP A 441 29.06 11.17 -1.63
C ASP A 441 28.80 12.35 -2.57
N MET A 442 27.87 12.20 -3.51
CA MET A 442 27.44 13.29 -4.37
C MET A 442 26.87 14.47 -3.56
N ILE A 443 26.04 14.20 -2.55
CA ILE A 443 25.47 15.23 -1.66
C ILE A 443 26.58 15.84 -0.79
N LEU A 444 27.40 15.02 -0.14
CA LEU A 444 28.49 15.48 0.72
C LEU A 444 29.50 16.34 -0.04
N ASN A 445 29.88 15.93 -1.24
CA ASN A 445 30.78 16.71 -2.10
C ASN A 445 30.19 18.09 -2.45
N ALA A 446 28.89 18.16 -2.76
CA ALA A 446 28.22 19.45 -3.00
C ALA A 446 28.24 20.35 -1.73
N ILE A 447 28.03 19.78 -0.54
CA ILE A 447 28.12 20.49 0.74
C ILE A 447 29.54 21.04 0.94
N ILE A 448 30.58 20.21 0.70
CA ILE A 448 31.99 20.59 0.87
C ILE A 448 32.39 21.66 -0.15
N GLU A 449 32.07 21.50 -1.44
CA GLU A 449 32.39 22.47 -2.51
C GLU A 449 31.80 23.84 -2.24
N LYS A 450 30.56 23.88 -1.74
CA LYS A 450 29.88 25.14 -1.38
C LYS A 450 30.26 25.65 0.00
N LYS A 451 31.05 24.91 0.77
CA LYS A 451 31.45 25.23 2.15
C LYS A 451 30.24 25.57 3.04
N LEU A 452 29.15 24.81 2.89
CA LEU A 452 27.94 25.03 3.68
C LEU A 452 28.26 24.83 5.17
N LYS A 453 27.68 25.67 6.02
CA LYS A 453 27.83 25.52 7.48
C LYS A 453 27.07 24.27 7.97
N PRO A 454 27.44 23.70 9.13
CA PRO A 454 26.75 22.53 9.68
C PRO A 454 25.23 22.67 9.78
N ASP A 455 24.74 23.85 10.17
CA ASP A 455 23.29 24.12 10.26
C ASP A 455 22.59 24.20 8.89
N GLU A 456 23.32 24.62 7.85
CA GLU A 456 22.79 24.68 6.48
C GLU A 456 22.77 23.31 5.80
N ALA A 457 23.64 22.39 6.23
CA ALA A 457 23.83 21.07 5.65
C ALA A 457 22.78 20.03 6.11
N LYS A 458 22.11 20.23 7.25
CA LYS A 458 21.22 19.25 7.89
C LYS A 458 19.72 19.51 7.71
N GLY A 459 19.33 20.59 7.08
CA GLY A 459 17.98 21.14 7.10
C GLY A 459 16.96 20.46 6.18
N PHE A 460 17.16 19.21 5.71
CA PHE A 460 16.25 18.53 4.78
C PHE A 460 16.05 17.05 5.09
N ILE A 461 15.01 16.48 4.49
CA ILE A 461 14.71 15.04 4.54
C ILE A 461 15.20 14.40 3.25
N LEU A 462 15.95 13.31 3.35
CA LEU A 462 16.29 12.45 2.24
C LEU A 462 15.41 11.19 2.27
N ALA A 463 14.44 11.12 1.35
CA ALA A 463 13.51 10.00 1.25
C ALA A 463 14.07 8.94 0.28
N VAL A 464 14.51 7.82 0.83
CA VAL A 464 15.17 6.72 0.10
C VAL A 464 14.15 5.64 -0.24
N PHE A 465 13.78 5.52 -1.50
CA PHE A 465 12.86 4.50 -2.02
C PHE A 465 13.67 3.34 -2.61
N SER A 466 13.84 2.26 -1.85
CA SER A 466 14.69 1.11 -2.22
C SER A 466 14.13 -0.19 -1.66
N ASP A 467 14.61 -1.32 -2.13
CA ASP A 467 14.42 -2.63 -1.51
C ASP A 467 15.40 -2.89 -0.34
N MET A 468 16.20 -1.88 -0.01
CA MET A 468 17.21 -1.88 1.07
C MET A 468 18.38 -2.87 0.87
N GLN A 469 18.55 -3.40 -0.34
CA GLN A 469 19.66 -4.29 -0.69
C GLN A 469 20.80 -3.46 -1.30
N PHE A 470 21.63 -2.87 -0.43
CA PHE A 470 22.72 -1.99 -0.82
C PHE A 470 24.02 -2.77 -1.09
N ASP A 471 24.85 -2.22 -1.99
CA ASP A 471 26.20 -2.73 -2.22
C ASP A 471 27.09 -2.48 -0.99
N GLU A 472 28.14 -3.30 -0.83
CA GLU A 472 29.12 -3.17 0.25
C GLU A 472 29.68 -1.74 0.33
N ALA A 473 29.62 -1.15 1.51
CA ALA A 473 30.33 0.09 1.81
C ALA A 473 31.79 -0.26 2.11
N ARG A 474 32.73 0.40 1.43
CA ARG A 474 34.15 0.29 1.78
C ARG A 474 34.39 0.93 3.17
N GLY A 475 34.25 0.16 4.22
CA GLY A 475 34.41 0.55 5.62
C GLY A 475 35.01 -0.58 6.44
N GLY A 476 35.03 -0.47 7.75
CA GLY A 476 35.53 -1.54 8.65
C GLY A 476 34.55 -2.72 8.70
N ASP A 477 35.08 -3.85 9.14
CA ASP A 477 34.52 -5.20 8.99
C ASP A 477 33.11 -5.43 9.54
N MET A 478 32.30 -4.64 10.03
CA MET A 478 30.93 -4.83 10.52
C MET A 478 30.19 -3.49 10.75
N GLU A 479 30.56 -2.46 10.01
CA GLU A 479 29.83 -1.18 10.06
C GLU A 479 28.67 -1.19 9.06
N THR A 480 27.49 -0.79 9.51
CA THR A 480 26.34 -0.58 8.61
C THR A 480 26.56 0.66 7.76
N ILE A 481 25.88 0.75 6.61
CA ILE A 481 25.95 1.93 5.75
C ILE A 481 25.64 3.22 6.54
N TYR A 482 24.67 3.19 7.44
CA TYR A 482 24.30 4.33 8.28
C TYR A 482 25.49 4.77 9.18
N GLU A 483 26.17 3.83 9.81
CA GLU A 483 27.36 4.11 10.66
C GLU A 483 28.51 4.71 9.85
N VAL A 484 28.80 4.13 8.67
CA VAL A 484 29.84 4.63 7.75
C VAL A 484 29.55 6.06 7.29
N MET A 485 28.31 6.33 6.88
CA MET A 485 27.90 7.68 6.44
C MET A 485 27.99 8.69 7.58
N THR A 486 27.50 8.35 8.77
CA THR A 486 27.56 9.23 9.93
C THR A 486 29.00 9.65 10.24
N LYS A 487 29.93 8.69 10.25
CA LYS A 487 31.35 8.94 10.46
C LYS A 487 31.94 9.85 9.38
N LYS A 488 31.66 9.55 8.11
CA LYS A 488 32.18 10.30 6.94
C LYS A 488 31.71 11.77 6.94
N TYR A 489 30.44 12.02 7.24
CA TYR A 489 29.89 13.36 7.36
C TYR A 489 30.54 14.12 8.54
N ALA A 490 30.62 13.48 9.70
CA ALA A 490 31.24 14.07 10.88
C ALA A 490 32.71 14.45 10.64
N ASP A 491 33.48 13.59 9.98
CA ASP A 491 34.92 13.85 9.70
C ASP A 491 35.08 14.98 8.68
N ALA A 492 34.22 15.06 7.65
CA ALA A 492 34.21 16.15 6.68
C ALA A 492 33.91 17.50 7.33
N GLY A 493 32.91 17.57 8.21
CA GLY A 493 32.54 18.79 8.93
C GLY A 493 33.66 19.25 9.87
N ARG A 494 34.24 18.34 10.68
CA ARG A 494 35.37 18.64 11.56
C ARG A 494 36.55 19.18 10.79
N LYS A 495 36.86 18.60 9.64
CA LYS A 495 37.99 19.04 8.79
C LYS A 495 37.75 20.43 8.20
N LEU A 496 36.51 20.79 7.85
CA LEU A 496 36.21 22.03 7.17
C LEU A 496 35.84 23.19 8.11
N HIS A 497 35.14 22.90 9.21
CA HIS A 497 34.57 23.90 10.12
C HIS A 497 34.98 23.71 11.59
N GLY A 498 35.70 22.64 11.94
CA GLY A 498 35.99 22.29 13.34
C GLY A 498 34.85 21.60 14.08
N GLU A 499 33.65 21.55 13.47
CA GLU A 499 32.44 20.93 14.00
C GLU A 499 31.92 19.84 13.05
N PRO A 500 31.32 18.75 13.56
CA PRO A 500 30.84 17.67 12.70
C PRO A 500 29.65 18.12 11.88
N TYR A 501 29.55 17.64 10.62
CA TYR A 501 28.27 17.62 9.92
C TYR A 501 27.39 16.50 10.47
N GLU A 502 26.12 16.79 10.66
CA GLU A 502 25.09 15.80 10.92
C GLU A 502 24.48 15.33 9.58
N LEU A 503 24.02 14.07 9.54
CA LEU A 503 23.24 13.58 8.41
C LEU A 503 21.91 14.34 8.31
N PRO A 504 21.37 14.57 7.10
CA PRO A 504 19.98 14.95 6.95
C PRO A 504 19.06 13.88 7.57
N HIS A 505 17.80 14.21 7.81
CA HIS A 505 16.86 13.19 8.26
C HIS A 505 16.68 12.10 7.19
N LEU A 506 16.99 10.85 7.55
CA LEU A 506 16.89 9.71 6.62
C LEU A 506 15.53 9.03 6.76
N LEU A 507 14.72 9.12 5.71
CA LEU A 507 13.50 8.35 5.58
C LEU A 507 13.77 7.12 4.70
N PHE A 508 13.98 5.96 5.31
CA PHE A 508 14.04 4.69 4.59
C PHE A 508 12.63 4.19 4.28
N TRP A 509 12.31 4.13 3.00
CA TRP A 509 11.01 3.66 2.52
C TRP A 509 11.18 2.33 1.79
N ASN A 510 10.89 1.25 2.50
CA ASN A 510 11.06 -0.09 1.98
C ASN A 510 10.01 -0.45 0.91
N MET A 511 10.48 -0.84 -0.26
CA MET A 511 9.68 -1.14 -1.45
C MET A 511 9.47 -2.65 -1.67
N THR A 512 10.14 -3.52 -0.90
CA THR A 512 10.00 -4.97 -1.02
C THR A 512 10.02 -5.67 0.35
N CYS A 513 9.58 -6.91 0.41
CA CYS A 513 9.68 -7.73 1.61
C CYS A 513 11.07 -8.41 1.64
N GLY A 514 12.07 -7.68 2.14
CA GLY A 514 13.46 -8.17 2.33
C GLY A 514 13.71 -8.78 3.72
N SER A 515 14.93 -9.23 3.96
CA SER A 515 15.34 -9.87 5.23
C SER A 515 16.16 -8.96 6.14
N GLY A 516 16.77 -7.90 5.61
CA GLY A 516 17.62 -6.98 6.32
C GLY A 516 16.97 -5.62 6.59
N PHE A 517 17.53 -4.90 7.55
CA PHE A 517 17.01 -3.62 8.00
C PHE A 517 18.15 -2.59 8.09
N PRO A 518 17.98 -1.38 7.52
CA PRO A 518 19.05 -0.38 7.49
C PRO A 518 19.27 0.30 8.84
N VAL A 519 18.25 0.34 9.70
CA VAL A 519 18.25 1.05 10.99
C VAL A 519 17.45 0.30 12.03
N LEU A 520 17.73 0.57 13.31
CA LEU A 520 17.01 0.04 14.45
C LEU A 520 15.93 1.02 14.95
N SER A 521 15.03 0.51 15.79
CA SER A 521 13.88 1.24 16.38
C SER A 521 14.26 2.51 17.15
N THR A 522 15.49 2.55 17.69
CA THR A 522 16.00 3.61 18.56
C THR A 522 16.84 4.67 17.84
N PHE A 523 17.15 4.48 16.55
CA PHE A 523 18.01 5.41 15.81
C PHE A 523 17.33 6.75 15.65
N LYS A 524 17.95 7.81 16.18
CA LYS A 524 17.45 9.19 16.06
C LYS A 524 17.69 9.75 14.67
N ASN A 525 16.93 10.77 14.32
CA ASN A 525 16.98 11.43 13.01
C ASN A 525 16.76 10.48 11.83
N THR A 526 16.01 9.38 12.06
CA THR A 526 15.68 8.40 11.05
C THR A 526 14.20 8.00 11.12
N SER A 527 13.67 7.56 9.99
CA SER A 527 12.34 6.99 9.86
C SER A 527 12.40 5.74 9.00
N PHE A 528 11.58 4.74 9.32
CA PHE A 528 11.48 3.51 8.54
C PHE A 528 10.01 3.17 8.29
N ILE A 529 9.61 3.19 7.03
CA ILE A 529 8.25 2.87 6.58
C ILE A 529 8.28 1.95 5.37
N SER A 530 7.14 1.42 4.97
CA SER A 530 7.04 0.51 3.83
C SER A 530 5.69 0.59 3.13
N GLY A 531 5.63 0.14 1.87
CA GLY A 531 4.40 0.09 1.09
C GLY A 531 4.36 1.08 -0.07
N TYR A 532 3.24 1.09 -0.82
CA TYR A 532 3.11 1.83 -2.08
C TYR A 532 2.13 3.01 -2.01
N ASN A 533 1.54 3.27 -0.85
CA ASN A 533 0.53 4.33 -0.72
C ASN A 533 1.17 5.68 -0.34
N PRO A 534 1.00 6.72 -1.18
CA PRO A 534 1.58 8.04 -0.92
C PRO A 534 0.94 8.77 0.27
N SER A 535 -0.20 8.30 0.82
CA SER A 535 -0.83 8.93 1.99
C SER A 535 0.09 8.95 3.22
N GLN A 536 1.05 8.01 3.30
CA GLN A 536 2.04 7.99 4.38
C GLN A 536 3.01 9.20 4.32
N LEU A 537 3.19 9.86 3.17
CA LEU A 537 3.94 11.11 3.07
C LEU A 537 3.33 12.23 3.93
N ASN A 538 2.02 12.17 4.19
CA ASN A 538 1.35 13.17 5.03
C ASN A 538 1.85 13.16 6.48
N LEU A 539 2.54 12.12 6.91
CA LEU A 539 3.22 12.09 8.22
C LEU A 539 4.35 13.13 8.31
N PHE A 540 4.85 13.60 7.18
CA PHE A 540 5.94 14.58 7.07
C PHE A 540 5.45 15.99 6.70
N CYS A 541 4.14 16.16 6.45
CA CYS A 541 3.56 17.47 6.21
C CYS A 541 3.64 18.30 7.50
N GLU A 542 4.05 19.57 7.37
CA GLU A 542 4.03 20.58 8.45
C GLU A 542 4.90 20.28 9.69
N LYS A 543 5.76 19.27 9.66
CA LYS A 543 6.66 18.96 10.77
C LYS A 543 7.95 19.77 10.67
N GLY A 544 8.25 20.56 11.69
CA GLY A 544 9.50 21.33 11.78
C GLY A 544 10.72 20.42 11.97
N LEU A 545 11.90 20.93 11.57
CA LEU A 545 13.19 20.21 11.66
C LEU A 545 13.51 19.72 13.09
N GLY A 546 13.17 20.52 14.13
CA GLY A 546 13.39 20.10 15.52
C GLY A 546 12.63 18.84 15.94
N PHE A 547 11.48 18.59 15.34
CA PHE A 547 10.72 17.36 15.56
C PHE A 547 11.40 16.15 14.86
N LEU A 548 11.90 16.36 13.64
CA LEU A 548 12.53 15.31 12.85
C LEU A 548 13.82 14.80 13.48
N SER A 549 14.63 15.69 14.10
CA SER A 549 15.89 15.31 14.74
C SER A 549 15.71 14.31 15.91
N THR A 550 14.55 14.33 16.56
CA THR A 550 14.21 13.41 17.66
C THR A 550 13.46 12.17 17.20
N MET A 551 13.01 12.14 15.93
CA MET A 551 12.23 11.04 15.38
C MET A 551 13.06 9.76 15.28
N THR A 552 12.42 8.65 15.63
CA THR A 552 12.98 7.29 15.49
C THR A 552 12.05 6.43 14.65
N PRO A 553 12.52 5.31 14.08
CA PRO A 553 11.66 4.36 13.37
C PRO A 553 10.46 3.88 14.21
N TRP A 554 10.65 3.66 15.51
CA TRP A 554 9.56 3.30 16.41
C TRP A 554 8.53 4.41 16.55
N SER A 555 8.96 5.64 16.82
CA SER A 555 8.03 6.77 16.95
C SER A 555 7.27 7.05 15.65
N MET A 556 7.90 6.81 14.49
CA MET A 556 7.25 6.89 13.19
C MET A 556 6.18 5.80 13.01
N LEU A 557 6.46 4.56 13.40
CA LEU A 557 5.48 3.48 13.37
C LEU A 557 4.26 3.83 14.22
N VAL A 558 4.48 4.25 15.47
CA VAL A 558 3.39 4.64 16.38
C VAL A 558 2.55 5.77 15.78
N GLN A 559 3.16 6.82 15.24
CA GLN A 559 2.43 7.91 14.58
C GLN A 559 1.64 7.46 13.35
N SER A 560 2.15 6.49 12.60
CA SER A 560 1.45 5.98 11.40
C SER A 560 0.12 5.30 11.74
N ILE A 561 0.00 4.74 12.94
CA ILE A 561 -1.18 4.06 13.45
C ILE A 561 -1.99 4.89 14.47
N ASP A 562 -1.45 6.01 14.94
CA ASP A 562 -2.15 6.92 15.86
C ASP A 562 -3.03 7.90 15.07
N LYS A 563 -4.04 7.33 14.41
CA LYS A 563 -5.03 8.08 13.64
C LYS A 563 -6.42 7.83 14.21
N PRO A 564 -7.31 8.86 14.21
CA PRO A 564 -8.68 8.71 14.73
C PRO A 564 -9.41 7.51 14.12
N ARG A 565 -9.23 7.26 12.81
CA ARG A 565 -9.88 6.14 12.12
C ARG A 565 -9.42 4.75 12.58
N TYR A 566 -8.28 4.61 13.28
CA TYR A 566 -7.80 3.34 13.84
C TYR A 566 -8.12 3.21 15.34
N LYS A 567 -8.71 4.24 15.95
CA LYS A 567 -9.05 4.24 17.38
C LYS A 567 -10.05 3.14 17.75
N CYS A 568 -10.98 2.79 16.86
CA CYS A 568 -11.93 1.71 17.09
C CYS A 568 -11.26 0.34 17.30
N MET A 569 -10.11 0.10 16.65
CA MET A 569 -9.33 -1.13 16.87
C MET A 569 -8.74 -1.17 18.28
N GLU A 570 -8.17 -0.07 18.72
CA GLU A 570 -7.61 0.08 20.06
C GLU A 570 -8.70 -0.08 21.13
N LEU A 571 -9.84 0.60 21.00
CA LEU A 571 -10.96 0.51 21.92
C LEU A 571 -11.49 -0.92 22.05
N LYS A 572 -11.66 -1.62 20.91
CA LYS A 572 -12.11 -3.02 20.92
C LYS A 572 -11.13 -3.94 21.64
N MET A 573 -9.83 -3.72 21.47
CA MET A 573 -8.81 -4.49 22.18
C MET A 573 -8.83 -4.20 23.69
N MET A 574 -8.97 -2.92 24.08
CA MET A 574 -9.08 -2.52 25.48
C MET A 574 -10.30 -3.16 26.15
N GLU A 575 -11.46 -3.14 25.48
CA GLU A 575 -12.69 -3.80 25.92
C GLU A 575 -12.45 -5.31 26.11
N PHE A 576 -11.85 -5.96 25.11
CA PHE A 576 -11.63 -7.41 25.12
C PHE A 576 -10.74 -7.87 26.29
N PHE A 577 -9.66 -7.13 26.59
CA PHE A 577 -8.76 -7.45 27.69
C PHE A 577 -9.18 -6.83 29.05
N GLY A 578 -10.29 -6.12 29.11
CA GLY A 578 -10.78 -5.50 30.35
C GLY A 578 -9.87 -4.38 30.88
N TYR A 579 -9.12 -3.71 29.99
CA TYR A 579 -8.29 -2.57 30.41
C TYR A 579 -9.16 -1.34 30.69
N PRO A 580 -8.94 -0.61 31.80
CA PRO A 580 -9.66 0.65 32.07
C PRO A 580 -9.34 1.67 30.96
N ASP A 581 -10.37 2.44 30.56
CA ASP A 581 -10.24 3.51 29.59
C ASP A 581 -9.10 4.47 30.01
N TYR A 582 -8.12 4.63 29.14
CA TYR A 582 -7.21 5.76 29.23
C TYR A 582 -7.95 7.00 28.72
N GLN A 583 -8.37 7.84 29.65
CA GLN A 583 -8.79 9.21 29.37
C GLN A 583 -7.61 10.09 29.00
#